data_5b0ce9cace74a9d177cc8297477e7ade
#
_entry.id   5b0ce9cace74a9d177cc8297477e7ade
#
_cell.length_a   1.000
_cell.length_b   1.000
_cell.length_c   1.000
_cell.angle_alpha   90.00
_cell.angle_beta   90.00
_cell.angle_gamma   90.00
#
_symmetry.space_group_name_H-M   'P 1'
#
loop_
_entity.id
_entity.type
_entity.pdbx_description
1 polymer ?
#
loop_
_entity_poly.entity_id
_entity_poly.type
_entity_poly.pdbx_seq_one_letter_code
_entity_poly.pdbx_strand_id
1 'polypeptide(L)'
;TLPVGRIQQMVNSPRHPHLVFTTSRMELHLINLSSGRTLKLDSSRVREISDPVFSPDGSWLAYTKHLSLELTAIFIVALNPDNEGKKLKPGKPFQITEPVRYDFAPCFDPEGRFLYFLSARIFNPIWDTVQTGTTFSRSIKPYLLTLQEGTSNPFLPHPHAPGGTEASQSSQEERGAASEAGETDKAKNKSEAQPSRTPQLRIDLEGIRERIVEFPVPEGLYEQVLGLPNKVLFTE
;
A
#
# COMPACT_ATOMS: atom_id res chain seq x y z
N THR A 1 3.83 8.46 30.93
CA THR A 1 2.65 7.63 30.60
C THR A 1 1.76 8.45 29.68
N LEU A 2 1.44 7.96 28.49
CA LEU A 2 0.53 8.64 27.56
C LEU A 2 -0.91 8.24 27.89
N PRO A 3 -1.87 9.16 28.05
CA PRO A 3 -3.26 8.86 28.35
C PRO A 3 -4.04 8.48 27.07
N VAL A 4 -3.51 7.55 26.28
CA VAL A 4 -4.03 7.20 24.94
C VAL A 4 -4.98 6.00 24.92
N GLY A 5 -5.26 5.37 26.07
CA GLY A 5 -6.05 4.14 26.12
C GLY A 5 -5.23 2.91 25.75
N ARG A 6 -5.90 1.77 25.52
CA ARG A 6 -5.26 0.51 25.13
C ARG A 6 -4.86 0.57 23.66
N ILE A 7 -3.61 0.22 23.35
CA ILE A 7 -3.11 0.11 21.98
C ILE A 7 -3.67 -1.17 21.37
N GLN A 8 -4.15 -1.08 20.13
CA GLN A 8 -4.71 -2.18 19.33
C GLN A 8 -3.70 -2.69 18.29
N GLN A 9 -3.15 -1.77 17.50
CA GLN A 9 -2.18 -2.08 16.45
C GLN A 9 -1.02 -1.09 16.51
N MET A 10 0.17 -1.55 16.12
CA MET A 10 1.38 -0.73 16.03
C MET A 10 2.16 -1.08 14.77
N VAL A 11 2.64 -0.06 14.06
CA VAL A 11 3.45 -0.23 12.86
C VAL A 11 4.61 0.76 12.87
N ASN A 12 5.82 0.27 12.59
CA ASN A 12 7.02 1.09 12.47
C ASN A 12 7.15 1.66 11.05
N SER A 13 7.63 2.89 10.97
CA SER A 13 8.06 3.45 9.68
C SER A 13 9.29 2.70 9.16
N PRO A 14 9.35 2.36 7.84
CA PRO A 14 10.49 1.66 7.27
C PRO A 14 11.75 2.52 7.16
N ARG A 15 11.63 3.85 7.18
CA ARG A 15 12.75 4.78 6.91
C ARG A 15 13.08 5.73 8.04
N HIS A 16 12.12 6.03 8.90
CA HIS A 16 12.23 7.10 9.90
C HIS A 16 11.97 6.56 11.31
N PRO A 17 12.48 7.19 12.36
CA PRO A 17 12.23 6.79 13.75
C PRO A 17 10.81 7.17 14.19
N HIS A 18 9.82 6.67 13.46
CA HIS A 18 8.41 6.91 13.71
C HIS A 18 7.67 5.61 13.90
N LEU A 19 6.71 5.63 14.80
CA LEU A 19 5.78 4.53 15.03
C LEU A 19 4.36 5.09 15.02
N VAL A 20 3.48 4.43 14.32
CA VAL A 20 2.04 4.69 14.33
C VAL A 20 1.35 3.63 15.18
N PHE A 21 0.35 4.04 15.93
CA PHE A 21 -0.49 3.11 16.68
C PHE A 21 -1.94 3.55 16.71
N THR A 22 -2.84 2.57 16.75
CA THR A 22 -4.27 2.76 16.94
C THR A 22 -4.66 2.42 18.36
N THR A 23 -5.74 3.00 18.86
CA THR A 23 -6.17 2.86 20.24
C THR A 23 -7.64 2.48 20.36
N SER A 24 -8.00 1.87 21.51
CA SER A 24 -9.40 1.59 21.87
C SER A 24 -10.27 2.84 22.03
N ARG A 25 -9.69 4.04 22.00
CA ARG A 25 -10.40 5.32 21.93
C ARG A 25 -10.73 5.75 20.50
N MET A 26 -10.56 4.84 19.53
CA MET A 26 -10.80 5.12 18.11
C MET A 26 -9.91 6.23 17.55
N GLU A 27 -8.67 6.32 18.05
CA GLU A 27 -7.70 7.34 17.66
C GLU A 27 -6.49 6.71 16.98
N LEU A 28 -5.97 7.41 15.98
CA LEU A 28 -4.72 7.10 15.28
C LEU A 28 -3.65 8.10 15.73
N HIS A 29 -2.58 7.58 16.29
CA HIS A 29 -1.48 8.37 16.80
C HIS A 29 -0.18 8.03 16.11
N LEU A 30 0.71 9.02 16.03
CA LEU A 30 2.08 8.87 15.57
C LEU A 30 3.00 9.36 16.68
N ILE A 31 4.01 8.55 17.01
CA ILE A 31 5.08 8.92 17.93
C ILE A 31 6.41 9.01 17.18
N ASN A 32 7.15 10.07 17.42
CA ASN A 32 8.54 10.18 17.01
C ASN A 32 9.41 9.56 18.12
N LEU A 33 10.06 8.44 17.81
CA LEU A 33 10.84 7.65 18.77
C LEU A 33 12.11 8.38 19.26
N SER A 34 12.64 9.31 18.47
CA SER A 34 13.82 10.09 18.86
C SER A 34 13.48 11.19 19.89
N SER A 35 12.31 11.82 19.76
CA SER A 35 11.90 12.94 20.65
C SER A 35 10.86 12.54 21.69
N GLY A 36 10.25 11.36 21.56
CA GLY A 36 9.12 10.93 22.38
C GLY A 36 7.82 11.71 22.13
N ARG A 37 7.81 12.65 21.17
CA ARG A 37 6.64 13.47 20.88
C ARG A 37 5.58 12.65 20.17
N THR A 38 4.35 12.71 20.70
CA THR A 38 3.18 12.05 20.12
C THR A 38 2.25 13.07 19.49
N LEU A 39 1.72 12.73 18.31
CA LEU A 39 0.75 13.53 17.57
C LEU A 39 -0.48 12.65 17.26
N LYS A 40 -1.68 13.21 17.45
CA LYS A 40 -2.90 12.58 16.96
C LYS A 40 -3.08 12.93 15.50
N LEU A 41 -3.15 11.90 14.63
CA LEU A 41 -3.34 12.05 13.19
C LEU A 41 -4.82 12.10 12.82
N ASP A 42 -5.62 11.19 13.39
CA ASP A 42 -7.05 11.09 13.09
C ASP A 42 -7.82 10.47 14.26
N SER A 43 -9.13 10.52 14.19
CA SER A 43 -10.04 9.83 15.09
C SER A 43 -11.32 9.41 14.37
N SER A 44 -11.90 8.31 14.81
CA SER A 44 -13.20 7.83 14.36
C SER A 44 -14.26 8.12 15.43
N ARG A 45 -15.53 8.10 15.02
CA ARG A 45 -16.69 8.21 15.93
C ARG A 45 -17.53 6.94 15.94
N VAL A 46 -17.16 5.95 15.14
CA VAL A 46 -17.98 4.76 14.89
C VAL A 46 -17.32 3.51 15.46
N ARG A 47 -16.08 3.22 15.01
CA ARG A 47 -15.26 2.07 15.45
C ARG A 47 -13.80 2.42 15.43
N GLU A 48 -12.96 1.53 15.94
CA GLU A 48 -11.50 1.66 15.87
C GLU A 48 -11.03 1.83 14.43
N ILE A 49 -9.96 2.62 14.27
CA ILE A 49 -9.18 2.71 13.04
C ILE A 49 -8.30 1.47 12.97
N SER A 50 -8.20 0.84 11.81
CA SER A 50 -7.43 -0.41 11.60
C SER A 50 -6.48 -0.32 10.41
N ASP A 51 -5.63 -1.33 10.32
CA ASP A 51 -4.71 -1.61 9.22
C ASP A 51 -3.81 -0.42 8.83
N PRO A 52 -3.16 0.26 9.79
CA PRO A 52 -2.24 1.34 9.45
C PRO A 52 -1.01 0.78 8.74
N VAL A 53 -0.62 1.36 7.61
CA VAL A 53 0.55 0.97 6.83
C VAL A 53 1.28 2.20 6.31
N PHE A 54 2.62 2.22 6.44
CA PHE A 54 3.47 3.25 5.87
C PHE A 54 3.76 2.98 4.40
N SER A 55 3.92 4.05 3.63
CA SER A 55 4.56 3.96 2.33
C SER A 55 6.02 3.51 2.44
N PRO A 56 6.63 2.92 1.37
CA PRO A 56 8.00 2.42 1.39
C PRO A 56 9.06 3.46 1.76
N ASP A 57 8.81 4.73 1.47
CA ASP A 57 9.66 5.86 1.83
C ASP A 57 9.33 6.49 3.19
N GLY A 58 8.23 6.07 3.83
CA GLY A 58 7.75 6.58 5.11
C GLY A 58 7.13 7.98 5.05
N SER A 59 6.85 8.53 3.87
CA SER A 59 6.28 9.87 3.70
C SER A 59 4.75 9.90 3.78
N TRP A 60 4.10 8.75 3.61
CA TRP A 60 2.66 8.58 3.68
C TRP A 60 2.26 7.46 4.63
N LEU A 61 1.05 7.55 5.12
CA LEU A 61 0.39 6.51 5.92
C LEU A 61 -0.98 6.26 5.33
N ALA A 62 -1.33 4.98 5.08
CA ALA A 62 -2.67 4.55 4.74
C ALA A 62 -3.28 3.79 5.90
N TYR A 63 -4.61 3.78 6.02
CA TYR A 63 -5.34 3.08 7.07
C TYR A 63 -6.81 2.92 6.71
N THR A 64 -7.48 1.97 7.35
CA THR A 64 -8.92 1.72 7.24
C THR A 64 -9.68 2.51 8.30
N LYS A 65 -10.76 3.19 7.91
CA LYS A 65 -11.62 3.94 8.83
C LYS A 65 -13.10 3.64 8.57
N HIS A 66 -13.84 3.37 9.64
CA HIS A 66 -15.29 3.23 9.60
C HIS A 66 -15.96 4.59 9.46
N LEU A 67 -16.82 4.73 8.47
CA LEU A 67 -17.72 5.88 8.26
C LEU A 67 -19.10 5.63 8.84
N SER A 68 -19.54 4.36 8.84
CA SER A 68 -20.72 3.86 9.55
C SER A 68 -20.42 2.45 10.09
N LEU A 69 -21.41 1.79 10.69
CA LEU A 69 -21.26 0.40 11.15
C LEU A 69 -21.00 -0.58 10.01
N GLU A 70 -21.46 -0.26 8.80
CA GLU A 70 -21.43 -1.12 7.62
C GLU A 70 -20.52 -0.60 6.49
N LEU A 71 -19.94 0.58 6.65
CA LEU A 71 -19.15 1.23 5.62
C LEU A 71 -17.76 1.56 6.13
N THR A 72 -16.76 1.11 5.40
CA THR A 72 -15.37 1.52 5.60
C THR A 72 -14.80 2.17 4.34
N ALA A 73 -13.78 2.96 4.52
CA ALA A 73 -13.00 3.52 3.42
C ALA A 73 -11.51 3.56 3.79
N ILE A 74 -10.67 3.54 2.78
CA ILE A 74 -9.24 3.76 2.96
C ILE A 74 -8.96 5.26 2.98
N PHE A 75 -8.21 5.67 3.98
CA PHE A 75 -7.70 7.03 4.15
C PHE A 75 -6.19 7.05 4.03
N ILE A 76 -5.67 8.18 3.56
CA ILE A 76 -4.23 8.45 3.57
C ILE A 76 -3.93 9.78 4.25
N VAL A 77 -2.74 9.89 4.80
CA VAL A 77 -2.23 11.14 5.36
C VAL A 77 -0.76 11.32 4.97
N ALA A 78 -0.44 12.50 4.42
CA ALA A 78 0.95 12.87 4.19
C ALA A 78 1.62 13.19 5.51
N LEU A 79 2.79 12.62 5.78
CA LEU A 79 3.53 12.85 7.02
C LEU A 79 4.56 13.96 6.86
N ASN A 80 5.00 14.22 5.62
CA ASN A 80 5.95 15.28 5.26
C ASN A 80 7.15 15.33 6.24
N PRO A 81 7.93 14.24 6.33
CA PRO A 81 9.13 14.22 7.17
C PRO A 81 10.16 15.22 6.63
N ASP A 82 10.90 15.88 7.52
CA ASP A 82 12.07 16.65 7.11
C ASP A 82 13.18 15.72 6.58
N ASN A 83 14.25 16.29 6.00
CA ASN A 83 15.35 15.51 5.39
C ASN A 83 16.02 14.52 6.36
N GLU A 84 15.89 14.75 7.66
CA GLU A 84 16.46 13.89 8.72
C GLU A 84 15.39 13.01 9.39
N GLY A 85 14.12 13.15 9.01
CA GLY A 85 12.99 12.45 9.64
C GLY A 85 12.72 12.85 11.09
N LYS A 86 13.34 13.94 11.57
CA LYS A 86 13.20 14.39 12.96
C LYS A 86 11.94 15.20 13.20
N LYS A 87 11.50 15.96 12.20
CA LYS A 87 10.29 16.78 12.29
C LYS A 87 9.27 16.28 11.28
N LEU A 88 8.04 16.23 11.70
CA LEU A 88 6.89 15.87 10.88
C LEU A 88 5.92 17.03 10.79
N LYS A 89 5.34 17.23 9.62
CA LYS A 89 4.21 18.12 9.38
C LYS A 89 3.08 17.34 8.74
N PRO A 90 2.33 16.53 9.52
CA PRO A 90 1.25 15.74 8.96
C PRO A 90 0.22 16.64 8.30
N GLY A 91 -0.21 16.23 7.11
CA GLY A 91 -1.34 16.82 6.41
C GLY A 91 -2.66 16.44 7.06
N LYS A 92 -3.76 16.85 6.45
CA LYS A 92 -5.09 16.36 6.83
C LYS A 92 -5.32 14.97 6.22
N PRO A 93 -6.00 14.07 6.95
CA PRO A 93 -6.46 12.80 6.38
C PRO A 93 -7.33 13.02 5.14
N PHE A 94 -7.05 12.26 4.10
CA PHE A 94 -7.78 12.29 2.84
C PHE A 94 -8.34 10.91 2.53
N GLN A 95 -9.63 10.83 2.21
CA GLN A 95 -10.32 9.61 1.84
C GLN A 95 -10.06 9.28 0.37
N ILE A 96 -9.46 8.12 0.09
CA ILE A 96 -9.08 7.72 -1.28
C ILE A 96 -10.01 6.69 -1.92
N THR A 97 -10.85 6.04 -1.16
CA THR A 97 -11.87 5.13 -1.71
C THR A 97 -13.28 5.62 -1.38
N GLU A 98 -14.23 5.34 -2.28
CA GLU A 98 -15.64 5.57 -1.98
C GLU A 98 -16.17 4.45 -1.09
N PRO A 99 -16.97 4.77 -0.06
CA PRO A 99 -17.49 3.79 0.87
C PRO A 99 -18.69 3.04 0.25
N VAL A 100 -18.40 2.06 -0.60
CA VAL A 100 -19.45 1.22 -1.17
C VAL A 100 -19.90 0.19 -0.15
N ARG A 101 -18.97 -0.45 0.55
CA ARG A 101 -19.23 -1.37 1.67
C ARG A 101 -18.03 -1.44 2.61
N TYR A 102 -17.21 -2.49 2.50
CA TYR A 102 -15.99 -2.67 3.32
C TYR A 102 -14.77 -2.60 2.43
N ASP A 103 -13.98 -1.55 2.59
CA ASP A 103 -12.62 -1.44 2.06
C ASP A 103 -11.66 -1.57 3.23
N PHE A 104 -10.68 -2.49 3.16
CA PHE A 104 -9.79 -2.81 4.27
C PHE A 104 -8.43 -3.35 3.80
N ALA A 105 -7.52 -3.59 4.74
CA ALA A 105 -6.19 -4.16 4.51
C ALA A 105 -5.39 -3.42 3.42
N PRO A 106 -5.20 -2.09 3.49
CA PRO A 106 -4.37 -1.37 2.53
C PRO A 106 -2.92 -1.83 2.62
N CYS A 107 -2.24 -1.95 1.46
CA CYS A 107 -0.84 -2.29 1.36
C CYS A 107 -0.18 -1.52 0.21
N PHE A 108 0.92 -0.80 0.47
CA PHE A 108 1.65 -0.12 -0.59
C PHE A 108 2.47 -1.11 -1.43
N ASP A 109 2.54 -0.85 -2.72
CA ASP A 109 3.53 -1.43 -3.61
C ASP A 109 4.94 -1.04 -3.15
N PRO A 110 5.92 -1.97 -3.07
CA PRO A 110 7.29 -1.64 -2.68
C PRO A 110 7.96 -0.57 -3.55
N GLU A 111 7.58 -0.45 -4.81
CA GLU A 111 8.08 0.58 -5.73
C GLU A 111 7.27 1.90 -5.66
N GLY A 112 6.19 1.93 -4.86
CA GLY A 112 5.37 3.12 -4.66
C GLY A 112 4.52 3.52 -5.87
N ARG A 113 4.20 2.60 -6.76
CA ARG A 113 3.33 2.85 -7.92
C ARG A 113 1.86 2.70 -7.59
N PHE A 114 1.55 1.74 -6.69
CA PHE A 114 0.20 1.31 -6.38
C PHE A 114 -0.06 1.28 -4.88
N LEU A 115 -1.32 1.37 -4.52
CA LEU A 115 -1.85 0.94 -3.24
C LEU A 115 -2.83 -0.22 -3.50
N TYR A 116 -2.57 -1.36 -2.89
CA TYR A 116 -3.46 -2.52 -2.92
C TYR A 116 -4.41 -2.48 -1.73
N PHE A 117 -5.60 -3.01 -1.89
CA PHE A 117 -6.55 -3.17 -0.79
C PHE A 117 -7.58 -4.25 -1.10
N LEU A 118 -8.25 -4.73 -0.09
CA LEU A 118 -9.37 -5.66 -0.21
C LEU A 118 -10.69 -4.91 -0.10
N SER A 119 -11.69 -5.35 -0.86
CA SER A 119 -13.00 -4.72 -0.84
C SER A 119 -14.13 -5.74 -1.02
N ALA A 120 -15.18 -5.57 -0.21
CA ALA A 120 -16.44 -6.33 -0.32
C ALA A 120 -17.49 -5.55 -1.11
N ARG A 121 -17.10 -4.86 -2.20
CA ARG A 121 -18.02 -4.04 -3.02
C ARG A 121 -18.78 -4.81 -4.08
N ILE A 122 -18.50 -6.11 -4.24
CA ILE A 122 -19.21 -6.97 -5.19
C ILE A 122 -20.45 -7.55 -4.52
N PHE A 123 -21.57 -7.42 -5.20
CA PHE A 123 -22.83 -7.97 -4.78
C PHE A 123 -23.19 -9.15 -5.70
N ASN A 124 -22.68 -10.35 -5.36
CA ASN A 124 -22.98 -11.59 -6.10
C ASN A 124 -23.68 -12.59 -5.15
N PRO A 125 -25.02 -12.52 -5.05
CA PRO A 125 -25.78 -13.40 -4.16
C PRO A 125 -25.77 -14.83 -4.70
N ILE A 126 -25.45 -15.80 -3.86
CA ILE A 126 -25.55 -17.22 -4.13
C ILE A 126 -26.80 -17.74 -3.41
N TRP A 127 -27.62 -18.50 -4.12
CA TRP A 127 -28.78 -19.16 -3.51
C TRP A 127 -28.30 -20.32 -2.65
N ASP A 128 -28.60 -20.26 -1.36
CA ASP A 128 -28.31 -21.33 -0.42
C ASP A 128 -29.55 -22.23 -0.29
N THR A 129 -29.42 -23.47 -0.74
CA THR A 129 -30.51 -24.47 -0.68
C THR A 129 -30.75 -25.01 0.71
N VAL A 130 -29.81 -24.85 1.65
CA VAL A 130 -29.92 -25.35 3.03
C VAL A 130 -30.65 -24.34 3.91
N GLN A 131 -30.39 -23.07 3.75
CA GLN A 131 -30.99 -22.00 4.54
C GLN A 131 -32.17 -21.29 3.83
N THR A 132 -32.55 -21.76 2.65
CA THR A 132 -33.65 -21.18 1.82
C THR A 132 -33.55 -19.67 1.67
N GLY A 133 -32.33 -19.15 1.48
CA GLY A 133 -32.06 -17.73 1.34
C GLY A 133 -30.86 -17.44 0.45
N THR A 134 -30.61 -16.17 0.16
CA THR A 134 -29.42 -15.72 -0.52
C THR A 134 -28.28 -15.50 0.48
N THR A 135 -27.12 -16.09 0.23
CA THR A 135 -25.90 -15.88 1.00
C THR A 135 -24.84 -15.16 0.18
N PHE A 136 -23.95 -14.43 0.85
CA PHE A 136 -22.82 -13.69 0.26
C PHE A 136 -21.51 -14.28 0.76
N SER A 137 -21.35 -15.57 0.63
CA SER A 137 -20.19 -16.30 1.16
C SER A 137 -18.85 -15.92 0.54
N ARG A 138 -18.84 -15.29 -0.65
CA ARG A 138 -17.64 -14.87 -1.36
C ARG A 138 -17.88 -13.50 -1.98
N SER A 139 -17.63 -12.43 -1.25
CA SER A 139 -17.88 -11.06 -1.70
C SER A 139 -16.64 -10.17 -1.71
N ILE A 140 -15.49 -10.72 -1.29
CA ILE A 140 -14.23 -9.95 -1.19
C ILE A 140 -13.42 -10.16 -2.46
N LYS A 141 -12.84 -9.06 -2.94
CA LYS A 141 -11.94 -9.04 -4.08
C LYS A 141 -10.80 -8.07 -3.84
N PRO A 142 -9.59 -8.38 -4.32
CA PRO A 142 -8.48 -7.43 -4.27
C PRO A 142 -8.62 -6.36 -5.36
N TYR A 143 -8.20 -5.16 -5.00
CA TYR A 143 -8.16 -3.97 -5.84
C TYR A 143 -6.79 -3.33 -5.79
N LEU A 144 -6.42 -2.64 -6.84
CA LEU A 144 -5.30 -1.72 -6.86
C LEU A 144 -5.77 -0.30 -7.16
N LEU A 145 -5.05 0.65 -6.63
CA LEU A 145 -5.22 2.08 -6.90
C LEU A 145 -3.89 2.62 -7.38
N THR A 146 -3.87 3.26 -8.56
CA THR A 146 -2.66 3.92 -9.07
C THR A 146 -2.42 5.21 -8.31
N LEU A 147 -1.22 5.39 -7.74
CA LEU A 147 -0.90 6.54 -6.90
C LEU A 147 -0.63 7.82 -7.70
N GLN A 148 -0.18 7.68 -8.94
CA GLN A 148 0.06 8.80 -9.85
C GLN A 148 -0.83 8.70 -11.08
N GLU A 149 -1.28 9.85 -11.60
CA GLU A 149 -2.16 9.92 -12.77
C GLU A 149 -1.57 9.27 -14.03
N GLY A 150 -0.26 9.41 -14.23
CA GLY A 150 0.45 8.82 -15.38
C GLY A 150 0.73 7.33 -15.27
N THR A 151 0.38 6.66 -14.17
CA THR A 151 0.63 5.23 -13.99
C THR A 151 -0.39 4.42 -14.76
N SER A 152 0.07 3.61 -15.74
CA SER A 152 -0.80 2.75 -16.54
C SER A 152 -1.40 1.61 -15.70
N ASN A 153 -2.62 1.21 -16.06
CA ASN A 153 -3.25 0.02 -15.50
C ASN A 153 -2.47 -1.24 -15.94
N PRO A 154 -1.92 -2.03 -15.00
CA PRO A 154 -1.10 -3.19 -15.34
C PRO A 154 -1.88 -4.35 -15.98
N PHE A 155 -3.22 -4.31 -15.94
CA PHE A 155 -4.08 -5.36 -16.52
C PHE A 155 -4.59 -5.02 -17.92
N LEU A 156 -4.31 -3.83 -18.44
CA LEU A 156 -4.63 -3.51 -19.82
C LEU A 156 -3.62 -4.16 -20.75
N PRO A 157 -4.07 -4.86 -21.80
CA PRO A 157 -3.17 -5.39 -22.82
C PRO A 157 -2.44 -4.23 -23.50
N HIS A 158 -1.13 -4.31 -23.58
CA HIS A 158 -0.36 -3.36 -24.38
C HIS A 158 -0.72 -3.53 -25.86
N PRO A 159 -1.09 -2.47 -26.59
CA PRO A 159 -1.33 -2.57 -28.02
C PRO A 159 -0.03 -2.98 -28.70
N HIS A 160 0.00 -4.18 -29.27
CA HIS A 160 1.10 -4.63 -30.13
C HIS A 160 0.99 -3.87 -31.45
N ALA A 161 2.07 -3.22 -31.87
CA ALA A 161 2.13 -2.65 -33.21
C ALA A 161 1.93 -3.78 -34.23
N PRO A 162 1.08 -3.63 -35.27
CA PRO A 162 0.93 -4.62 -36.32
C PRO A 162 2.27 -4.80 -37.02
N GLY A 163 2.90 -5.97 -36.90
CA GLY A 163 4.14 -6.32 -37.59
C GLY A 163 5.35 -6.67 -36.71
N GLY A 164 5.24 -6.64 -35.38
CA GLY A 164 6.29 -7.13 -34.48
C GLY A 164 6.22 -8.64 -34.34
N THR A 165 7.21 -9.36 -34.91
CA THR A 165 7.43 -10.79 -34.71
C THR A 165 7.57 -11.10 -33.22
N GLU A 166 6.83 -12.07 -32.72
CA GLU A 166 6.95 -12.60 -31.35
C GLU A 166 8.38 -13.12 -31.13
N ALA A 167 9.21 -12.30 -30.47
CA ALA A 167 10.45 -12.77 -29.88
C ALA A 167 10.15 -13.15 -28.43
N SER A 168 9.95 -14.44 -28.27
CA SER A 168 9.90 -15.20 -27.04
C SER A 168 10.89 -14.69 -25.98
N GLN A 169 10.40 -14.11 -24.90
CA GLN A 169 11.15 -13.99 -23.65
C GLN A 169 10.74 -15.11 -22.71
N SER A 170 11.21 -16.30 -23.04
CA SER A 170 11.30 -17.40 -22.09
C SER A 170 12.74 -17.89 -22.08
N SER A 171 13.31 -17.99 -20.89
CA SER A 171 14.52 -18.74 -20.53
C SER A 171 15.88 -18.15 -20.95
N GLN A 172 16.55 -17.49 -20.01
CA GLN A 172 18.00 -17.64 -19.82
C GLN A 172 18.28 -17.92 -18.34
N GLU A 173 18.16 -19.18 -18.00
CA GLU A 173 18.94 -19.81 -16.94
C GLU A 173 20.07 -20.59 -17.60
N GLU A 174 21.25 -20.44 -17.01
CA GLU A 174 22.43 -21.29 -17.05
C GLU A 174 23.16 -21.50 -18.38
N ARG A 175 24.38 -20.97 -18.45
CA ARG A 175 25.60 -21.77 -18.65
C ARG A 175 26.83 -20.97 -18.25
N GLY A 176 27.54 -21.49 -17.27
CA GLY A 176 28.82 -21.02 -16.84
C GLY A 176 29.96 -21.48 -17.75
N ALA A 177 31.12 -20.98 -17.42
CA ALA A 177 32.49 -21.48 -17.51
C ALA A 177 33.45 -20.62 -18.33
N ALA A 178 34.36 -20.02 -17.57
CA ALA A 178 35.81 -19.98 -17.73
C ALA A 178 36.44 -19.44 -19.04
N SER A 179 37.21 -18.38 -18.91
CA SER A 179 38.69 -18.35 -18.91
C SER A 179 39.27 -16.96 -19.15
N GLU A 180 40.15 -16.62 -18.25
CA GLU A 180 41.51 -16.11 -18.33
C GLU A 180 41.80 -14.70 -18.84
N ALA A 181 42.35 -13.97 -17.89
CA ALA A 181 43.58 -13.18 -17.87
C ALA A 181 43.76 -11.99 -18.83
N GLY A 182 43.99 -10.85 -18.21
CA GLY A 182 44.55 -9.66 -18.81
C GLY A 182 44.67 -8.51 -17.82
N GLU A 183 45.79 -8.44 -17.06
CA GLU A 183 46.20 -7.28 -16.25
C GLU A 183 46.33 -6.03 -17.12
N THR A 184 45.88 -4.88 -16.60
CA THR A 184 46.78 -3.74 -16.28
C THR A 184 46.00 -2.50 -15.80
N ASP A 185 46.54 -1.98 -14.70
CA ASP A 185 46.69 -0.56 -14.25
C ASP A 185 45.51 0.34 -13.86
N LYS A 186 45.53 0.54 -12.56
CA LYS A 186 45.34 1.76 -11.74
C LYS A 186 44.77 3.03 -12.40
N ALA A 187 43.57 3.39 -11.92
CA ALA A 187 43.31 4.77 -11.49
C ALA A 187 42.31 4.77 -10.32
N LYS A 188 42.80 5.12 -9.13
CA LYS A 188 41.99 5.48 -7.95
C LYS A 188 41.12 6.67 -8.30
N ASN A 189 39.82 6.46 -8.47
CA ASN A 189 38.84 7.52 -8.32
C ASN A 189 37.94 7.15 -7.14
N LYS A 190 38.25 7.77 -5.99
CA LYS A 190 37.47 7.72 -4.77
C LYS A 190 36.25 8.57 -5.01
N SER A 191 35.24 7.99 -5.64
CA SER A 191 33.89 8.58 -5.68
C SER A 191 33.30 8.38 -4.32
N GLU A 192 33.25 9.44 -3.53
CA GLU A 192 32.42 9.50 -2.33
C GLU A 192 31.00 9.23 -2.75
N ALA A 193 30.46 8.08 -2.34
CA ALA A 193 29.05 7.72 -2.50
C ALA A 193 28.21 8.74 -1.73
N GLN A 194 27.69 9.74 -2.42
CA GLN A 194 26.61 10.56 -1.90
C GLN A 194 25.46 9.61 -1.54
N PRO A 195 24.85 9.74 -0.36
CA PRO A 195 23.69 8.93 0.00
C PRO A 195 22.61 9.21 -1.06
N SER A 196 22.29 8.20 -1.86
CA SER A 196 21.25 8.25 -2.87
C SER A 196 19.93 8.66 -2.18
N ARG A 197 19.50 9.91 -2.40
CA ARG A 197 18.18 10.38 -1.98
C ARG A 197 17.17 9.52 -2.70
N THR A 198 16.56 8.58 -2.00
CA THR A 198 15.41 7.85 -2.54
C THR A 198 14.34 8.90 -2.85
N PRO A 199 13.81 8.95 -4.07
CA PRO A 199 12.79 9.93 -4.42
C PRO A 199 11.59 9.77 -3.48
N GLN A 200 11.12 10.89 -2.94
CA GLN A 200 9.94 10.91 -2.08
C GLN A 200 8.72 10.48 -2.91
N LEU A 201 7.91 9.58 -2.37
CA LEU A 201 6.70 9.09 -3.02
C LEU A 201 5.71 10.25 -3.23
N ARG A 202 5.35 10.46 -4.49
CA ARG A 202 4.32 11.41 -4.86
C ARG A 202 2.99 10.69 -5.06
N ILE A 203 1.93 11.23 -4.44
CA ILE A 203 0.55 10.76 -4.64
C ILE A 203 -0.27 11.93 -5.18
N ASP A 204 -0.89 11.72 -6.35
CA ASP A 204 -1.78 12.71 -6.97
C ASP A 204 -3.20 12.46 -6.43
N LEU A 205 -3.70 13.37 -5.60
CA LEU A 205 -4.99 13.20 -4.91
C LEU A 205 -6.20 13.53 -5.78
N GLU A 206 -6.02 14.38 -6.79
CA GLU A 206 -7.09 14.73 -7.73
C GLU A 206 -7.47 13.50 -8.57
N GLY A 207 -8.75 13.19 -8.71
CA GLY A 207 -9.25 12.02 -9.45
C GLY A 207 -8.80 10.66 -8.93
N ILE A 208 -8.21 10.57 -7.72
CA ILE A 208 -7.62 9.33 -7.21
C ILE A 208 -8.64 8.19 -7.09
N ARG A 209 -9.90 8.49 -6.79
CA ARG A 209 -10.97 7.49 -6.63
C ARG A 209 -11.36 6.81 -7.94
N GLU A 210 -11.13 7.47 -9.07
CA GLU A 210 -11.42 6.95 -10.41
C GLU A 210 -10.32 6.01 -10.91
N ARG A 211 -9.17 5.97 -10.22
CA ARG A 211 -8.01 5.15 -10.57
C ARG A 211 -7.96 3.80 -9.86
N ILE A 212 -9.10 3.37 -9.32
CA ILE A 212 -9.26 2.05 -8.70
C ILE A 212 -9.52 1.03 -9.79
N VAL A 213 -8.73 -0.05 -9.78
CA VAL A 213 -8.81 -1.16 -10.74
C VAL A 213 -8.95 -2.47 -9.98
N GLU A 214 -9.84 -3.31 -10.44
CA GLU A 214 -10.04 -4.63 -9.83
C GLU A 214 -8.99 -5.63 -10.37
N PHE A 215 -8.53 -6.54 -9.52
CA PHE A 215 -7.68 -7.64 -9.98
C PHE A 215 -8.49 -8.66 -10.78
N PRO A 216 -7.91 -9.22 -11.85
CA PRO A 216 -8.57 -10.25 -12.69
C PRO A 216 -8.54 -11.62 -12.00
N VAL A 217 -9.00 -11.69 -10.76
CA VAL A 217 -9.12 -12.92 -9.96
C VAL A 217 -10.57 -13.09 -9.52
N PRO A 218 -11.04 -14.33 -9.26
CA PRO A 218 -12.38 -14.55 -8.76
C PRO A 218 -12.61 -13.91 -7.39
N GLU A 219 -13.86 -13.76 -7.01
CA GLU A 219 -14.25 -13.39 -5.66
C GLU A 219 -13.94 -14.54 -4.69
N GLY A 220 -13.53 -14.20 -3.46
CA GLY A 220 -13.12 -15.17 -2.45
C GLY A 220 -13.32 -14.66 -1.03
N LEU A 221 -12.68 -15.35 -0.09
CA LEU A 221 -12.59 -14.99 1.31
C LEU A 221 -11.22 -14.38 1.63
N TYR A 222 -10.75 -13.49 0.79
CA TYR A 222 -9.44 -12.86 0.96
C TYR A 222 -9.36 -12.12 2.29
N GLU A 223 -8.29 -12.37 3.05
CA GLU A 223 -8.06 -11.75 4.37
C GLU A 223 -6.94 -10.71 4.33
N GLN A 224 -5.90 -10.94 3.51
CA GLN A 224 -4.75 -10.05 3.42
C GLN A 224 -4.29 -9.88 1.97
N VAL A 225 -3.70 -8.74 1.70
CA VAL A 225 -2.97 -8.46 0.46
C VAL A 225 -1.58 -7.95 0.79
N LEU A 226 -0.56 -8.48 0.11
CA LEU A 226 0.83 -8.10 0.31
C LEU A 226 1.49 -7.80 -1.05
N GLY A 227 2.00 -6.57 -1.19
CA GLY A 227 2.80 -6.16 -2.34
C GLY A 227 4.24 -6.65 -2.21
N LEU A 228 4.74 -7.29 -3.25
CA LEU A 228 6.14 -7.68 -3.45
C LEU A 228 6.67 -7.05 -4.74
N PRO A 229 7.98 -6.97 -4.96
CA PRO A 229 8.51 -6.49 -6.23
C PRO A 229 7.93 -7.29 -7.41
N ASN A 230 7.18 -6.61 -8.29
CA ASN A 230 6.49 -7.19 -9.46
C ASN A 230 5.49 -8.32 -9.17
N LYS A 231 5.04 -8.48 -7.93
CA LYS A 231 4.08 -9.53 -7.54
C LYS A 231 3.15 -9.01 -6.44
N VAL A 232 1.97 -9.61 -6.38
CA VAL A 232 1.03 -9.38 -5.27
C VAL A 232 0.59 -10.76 -4.76
N LEU A 233 0.63 -10.94 -3.45
CA LEU A 233 0.14 -12.14 -2.77
C LEU A 233 -1.19 -11.82 -2.10
N PHE A 234 -2.09 -12.76 -2.16
CA PHE A 234 -3.35 -12.76 -1.43
C PHE A 234 -3.42 -13.99 -0.54
N THR A 235 -3.94 -13.86 0.67
CA THR A 235 -4.29 -14.99 1.54
C THR A 235 -5.80 -15.18 1.51
N GLU A 236 -6.22 -16.41 1.44
CA GLU A 236 -7.61 -16.86 1.51
C GLU A 236 -7.81 -17.76 2.74
#